data_7d5719ad0341964a2150b007789fdde8
#
_entry.id   7d5719ad0341964a2150b007789fdde8
#
_cell.length_a   1.000
_cell.length_b   1.000
_cell.length_c   1.000
_cell.angle_alpha   90.00
_cell.angle_beta   90.00
_cell.angle_gamma   90.00
#
_symmetry.space_group_name_H-M   'P 1'
#
loop_
_entity.id
_entity.type
_entity.pdbx_description
1 polymer ?
#
loop_
_entity_poly.entity_id
_entity_poly.type
_entity_poly.pdbx_seq_one_letter_code
_entity_poly.pdbx_strand_id
1 'polypeptide(L)'
;GATGVVLTSNTEVGDTAIGGNSSIPGVRLAKSQVERLSAQIDSGELTLQLGENLRDSIRVPNGKLDQANTSTARGLHGSHGITKPDVAAPGTNISSIEVGSGTGSSVKTGTSMSTPFVAGVAALIMQAHPEYGPRMLKTVIMNTADHHMQDAWGNPYAVDRVGTGRINTRAAVSDRVMLFNAARPEQVSDT
;
A
#
# COMPACT_ATOMS: atom_id res chain seq x y z
N GLY A 1 19.99 26.26 15.48
CA GLY A 1 18.86 25.56 14.85
C GLY A 1 18.92 24.07 15.16
N ALA A 2 17.84 23.33 14.93
CA ALA A 2 17.84 21.89 15.13
C ALA A 2 18.77 21.19 14.14
N THR A 3 19.56 20.23 14.62
CA THR A 3 20.49 19.44 13.80
C THR A 3 19.88 18.09 13.37
N GLY A 4 18.74 17.72 13.94
CA GLY A 4 17.96 16.54 13.60
C GLY A 4 16.58 16.60 14.21
N VAL A 5 15.67 15.75 13.75
CA VAL A 5 14.30 15.64 14.28
C VAL A 5 14.01 14.19 14.63
N VAL A 6 13.51 13.96 15.83
CA VAL A 6 12.99 12.67 16.26
C VAL A 6 11.46 12.79 16.40
N LEU A 7 10.74 12.03 15.60
CA LEU A 7 9.30 11.93 15.70
C LEU A 7 8.93 10.68 16.51
N THR A 8 8.05 10.86 17.48
CA THR A 8 7.53 9.77 18.28
C THR A 8 6.19 9.31 17.76
N SER A 9 5.91 8.01 17.84
CA SER A 9 4.65 7.41 17.46
C SER A 9 3.95 6.84 18.68
N ASN A 10 2.63 6.94 18.70
CA ASN A 10 1.78 6.23 19.66
C ASN A 10 1.38 4.83 19.18
N THR A 11 1.90 4.40 18.02
CA THR A 11 1.69 3.09 17.43
C THR A 11 3.01 2.35 17.23
N GLU A 12 2.96 1.01 17.14
CA GLU A 12 4.15 0.18 16.91
C GLU A 12 4.72 0.31 15.50
N VAL A 13 3.92 0.76 14.55
CA VAL A 13 4.36 0.96 13.16
C VAL A 13 3.96 2.35 12.72
N GLY A 14 4.91 3.04 12.14
CA GLY A 14 4.62 4.29 11.46
C GLY A 14 3.96 4.04 10.12
N ASP A 15 2.68 4.33 10.02
CA ASP A 15 1.90 4.19 8.79
C ASP A 15 2.14 5.34 7.80
N THR A 16 2.90 6.34 8.18
CA THR A 16 3.15 7.52 7.34
C THR A 16 4.63 7.73 7.13
N ALA A 17 5.02 7.91 5.89
CA ALA A 17 6.33 8.45 5.58
C ALA A 17 6.47 9.83 6.22
N ILE A 18 7.63 10.09 6.82
CA ILE A 18 7.97 11.43 7.27
C ILE A 18 8.27 12.23 6.01
N GLY A 19 7.45 13.23 5.70
CA GLY A 19 7.80 14.21 4.69
C GLY A 19 9.07 14.92 5.14
N GLY A 20 10.22 14.54 4.58
CA GLY A 20 11.51 15.02 5.04
C GLY A 20 11.89 16.38 4.47
N ASN A 21 12.59 17.16 5.25
CA ASN A 21 13.46 18.21 4.75
C ASN A 21 14.82 17.58 4.48
N SER A 22 15.33 17.70 3.26
CA SER A 22 16.63 17.16 2.86
C SER A 22 17.82 17.71 3.64
N SER A 23 17.62 18.82 4.35
CA SER A 23 18.67 19.51 5.10
C SER A 23 18.80 19.08 6.57
N ILE A 24 17.78 18.41 7.11
CA ILE A 24 17.75 18.00 8.54
C ILE A 24 17.37 16.52 8.59
N PRO A 25 18.26 15.64 9.10
CA PRO A 25 17.93 14.23 9.23
C PRO A 25 16.79 14.03 10.21
N GLY A 26 15.86 13.14 9.87
CA GLY A 26 14.74 12.78 10.73
C GLY A 26 14.63 11.28 10.92
N VAL A 27 14.24 10.86 12.11
CA VAL A 27 13.92 9.48 12.44
C VAL A 27 12.58 9.41 13.16
N ARG A 28 11.83 8.35 12.88
CA ARG A 28 10.61 8.04 13.61
C ARG A 28 10.83 6.84 14.52
N LEU A 29 10.44 6.97 15.77
CA LEU A 29 10.48 5.90 16.76
C LEU A 29 9.08 5.32 16.94
N ALA A 30 8.96 3.99 16.95
CA ALA A 30 7.75 3.29 17.33
C ALA A 30 7.46 3.46 18.83
N LYS A 31 6.20 3.21 19.22
CA LYS A 31 5.76 3.36 20.62
C LYS A 31 6.67 2.63 21.61
N SER A 32 6.95 1.35 21.37
CA SER A 32 7.82 0.56 22.25
C SER A 32 9.26 1.08 22.34
N GLN A 33 9.76 1.71 21.27
CA GLN A 33 11.08 2.36 21.30
C GLN A 33 11.05 3.63 22.14
N VAL A 34 9.98 4.43 22.01
CA VAL A 34 9.79 5.64 22.83
C VAL A 34 9.71 5.26 24.31
N GLU A 35 8.90 4.25 24.67
CA GLU A 35 8.76 3.77 26.04
C GLU A 35 10.08 3.29 26.64
N ARG A 36 10.93 2.62 25.87
CA ARG A 36 12.26 2.18 26.31
C ARG A 36 13.25 3.33 26.52
N LEU A 37 13.08 4.42 25.81
CA LEU A 37 13.97 5.57 25.85
C LEU A 37 13.43 6.73 26.70
N SER A 38 12.20 6.62 27.22
CA SER A 38 11.51 7.71 27.89
C SER A 38 12.33 8.31 29.04
N ALA A 39 12.92 7.47 29.88
CA ALA A 39 13.74 7.97 31.02
C ALA A 39 14.95 8.79 30.53
N GLN A 40 15.60 8.40 29.45
CA GLN A 40 16.73 9.11 28.85
C GLN A 40 16.29 10.38 28.11
N ILE A 41 15.09 10.34 27.49
CA ILE A 41 14.50 11.52 26.88
C ILE A 41 14.15 12.56 27.94
N ASP A 42 13.52 12.13 29.01
CA ASP A 42 13.07 13.01 30.10
C ASP A 42 14.24 13.62 30.89
N SER A 43 15.35 12.89 31.03
CA SER A 43 16.57 13.42 31.65
C SER A 43 17.36 14.38 30.74
N GLY A 44 17.06 14.41 29.46
CA GLY A 44 17.83 15.18 28.48
C GLY A 44 19.18 14.57 28.10
N GLU A 45 19.47 13.35 28.54
CA GLU A 45 20.77 12.67 28.33
C GLU A 45 20.81 11.82 27.04
N LEU A 46 19.70 11.75 26.30
CA LEU A 46 19.64 10.95 25.10
C LEU A 46 20.41 11.58 23.93
N THR A 47 21.45 10.90 23.51
CA THR A 47 22.19 11.22 22.29
C THR A 47 21.84 10.16 21.22
N LEU A 48 21.36 10.58 20.05
CA LEU A 48 21.07 9.72 18.94
C LEU A 48 22.04 9.96 17.79
N GLN A 49 22.62 8.88 17.27
CA GLN A 49 23.42 8.91 16.05
C GLN A 49 22.59 8.36 14.90
N LEU A 50 22.36 9.18 13.88
CA LEU A 50 21.70 8.80 12.64
C LEU A 50 22.75 8.49 11.59
N GLY A 51 22.85 7.23 11.17
CA GLY A 51 23.79 6.78 10.16
C GLY A 51 23.15 6.72 8.75
N GLU A 52 23.95 6.89 7.73
CA GLU A 52 23.53 6.79 6.31
C GLU A 52 22.92 5.43 5.97
N ASN A 53 23.33 4.37 6.65
CA ASN A 53 22.79 3.01 6.50
C ASN A 53 21.33 2.87 6.93
N LEU A 54 20.77 3.87 7.63
CA LEU A 54 19.36 3.93 8.03
C LEU A 54 18.50 4.71 7.02
N ARG A 55 19.12 5.32 6.02
CA ARG A 55 18.39 6.03 4.98
C ARG A 55 17.47 5.05 4.24
N ASP A 56 16.20 5.44 4.10
CA ASP A 56 15.15 4.64 3.45
C ASP A 56 14.94 3.23 4.04
N SER A 57 15.52 2.93 5.20
CA SER A 57 15.27 1.66 5.87
C SER A 57 13.99 1.69 6.68
N ILE A 58 13.18 0.65 6.52
CA ILE A 58 11.91 0.51 7.24
C ILE A 58 11.86 -0.89 7.85
N ARG A 59 11.57 -0.94 9.14
CA ARG A 59 11.29 -2.19 9.82
C ARG A 59 9.78 -2.44 9.85
N VAL A 60 9.31 -3.43 9.09
CA VAL A 60 7.92 -3.87 9.11
C VAL A 60 7.81 -5.11 10.00
N PRO A 61 7.03 -5.09 11.10
CA PRO A 61 6.76 -6.28 11.89
C PRO A 61 5.99 -7.32 11.07
N ASN A 62 6.42 -8.57 11.13
CA ASN A 62 5.83 -9.68 10.36
C ASN A 62 4.32 -9.88 10.58
N GLY A 63 3.79 -9.51 11.75
CA GLY A 63 2.36 -9.66 12.06
C GLY A 63 1.41 -8.69 11.37
N LYS A 64 1.93 -7.75 10.55
CA LYS A 64 1.10 -6.78 9.79
C LYS A 64 1.20 -6.93 8.28
N LEU A 65 1.80 -8.01 7.82
CA LEU A 65 1.80 -8.33 6.40
C LEU A 65 0.38 -8.69 5.96
N ASP A 66 0.03 -8.27 4.75
CA ASP A 66 -1.26 -8.57 4.10
C ASP A 66 -2.50 -7.96 4.80
N GLN A 67 -2.30 -6.87 5.50
CA GLN A 67 -3.38 -6.13 6.16
C GLN A 67 -3.69 -4.82 5.42
N ALA A 68 -4.97 -4.43 5.44
CA ALA A 68 -5.38 -3.13 4.93
C ALA A 68 -4.87 -2.02 5.87
N ASN A 69 -4.20 -1.01 5.30
CA ASN A 69 -3.78 0.16 6.05
C ASN A 69 -4.98 0.87 6.68
N THR A 70 -4.84 1.36 7.91
CA THR A 70 -5.93 2.02 8.65
C THR A 70 -6.45 3.28 7.96
N SER A 71 -5.60 3.93 7.17
CA SER A 71 -5.94 5.14 6.41
C SER A 71 -6.68 4.87 5.08
N THR A 72 -6.83 3.59 4.67
CA THR A 72 -7.55 3.28 3.43
C THR A 72 -9.02 3.67 3.52
N ALA A 73 -9.55 4.33 2.49
CA ALA A 73 -10.93 4.75 2.45
C ALA A 73 -11.88 3.54 2.36
N ARG A 74 -13.13 3.73 2.78
CA ARG A 74 -14.22 2.79 2.58
C ARG A 74 -15.10 3.25 1.44
N GLY A 75 -15.52 2.31 0.60
CA GLY A 75 -16.18 2.60 -0.66
C GLY A 75 -17.68 2.33 -0.70
N LEU A 76 -18.44 2.79 0.27
CA LEU A 76 -19.89 2.79 0.18
C LEU A 76 -20.38 4.16 -0.31
N HIS A 77 -20.28 4.38 -1.61
CA HIS A 77 -20.88 5.55 -2.24
C HIS A 77 -22.30 5.26 -2.67
N GLY A 78 -23.28 5.85 -1.96
CA GLY A 78 -24.69 5.68 -2.24
C GLY A 78 -25.18 6.23 -3.58
N SER A 79 -24.36 6.94 -4.34
CA SER A 79 -24.79 7.66 -5.55
C SER A 79 -25.01 6.77 -6.78
N HIS A 80 -24.43 5.56 -6.85
CA HIS A 80 -24.53 4.72 -8.04
C HIS A 80 -24.69 3.22 -7.74
N GLY A 81 -24.85 2.81 -6.50
CA GLY A 81 -24.93 1.39 -6.11
C GLY A 81 -23.67 0.58 -6.44
N ILE A 82 -22.54 1.24 -6.64
CA ILE A 82 -21.28 0.59 -7.03
C ILE A 82 -20.43 0.41 -5.78
N THR A 83 -20.07 -0.83 -5.50
CA THR A 83 -19.13 -1.15 -4.43
C THR A 83 -17.70 -0.80 -4.86
N LYS A 84 -16.98 -0.07 -4.00
CA LYS A 84 -15.56 0.25 -4.15
C LYS A 84 -14.82 -0.06 -2.82
N PRO A 85 -13.50 -0.29 -2.85
CA PRO A 85 -12.62 -0.40 -4.03
C PRO A 85 -12.90 -1.66 -4.84
N ASP A 86 -12.31 -1.78 -6.04
CA ASP A 86 -12.41 -3.01 -6.83
C ASP A 86 -11.46 -4.09 -6.29
N VAL A 87 -10.26 -3.68 -5.85
CA VAL A 87 -9.17 -4.55 -5.41
C VAL A 87 -8.27 -3.81 -4.42
N ALA A 88 -7.57 -4.53 -3.57
CA ALA A 88 -6.50 -4.01 -2.73
C ALA A 88 -5.13 -4.30 -3.35
N ALA A 89 -4.17 -3.39 -3.14
CA ALA A 89 -2.80 -3.54 -3.63
C ALA A 89 -1.79 -2.97 -2.63
N PRO A 90 -0.52 -3.38 -2.67
CA PRO A 90 0.52 -2.82 -1.81
C PRO A 90 0.59 -1.30 -1.90
N GLY A 91 0.56 -0.63 -0.77
CA GLY A 91 0.55 0.83 -0.70
C GLY A 91 1.21 1.39 0.55
N THR A 92 1.71 0.54 1.45
CA THR A 92 2.39 0.97 2.67
C THR A 92 3.89 0.78 2.53
N ASN A 93 4.64 1.87 2.78
CA ASN A 93 6.11 1.88 2.72
C ASN A 93 6.67 1.40 1.38
N ILE A 94 6.12 1.92 0.30
CA ILE A 94 6.56 1.59 -1.06
C ILE A 94 7.75 2.45 -1.42
N SER A 95 8.87 1.79 -1.72
CA SER A 95 10.07 2.43 -2.25
C SER A 95 9.98 2.55 -3.77
N SER A 96 10.25 3.74 -4.28
CA SER A 96 10.26 4.02 -5.72
C SER A 96 11.22 5.17 -6.02
N ILE A 97 11.39 5.49 -7.30
CA ILE A 97 12.24 6.59 -7.75
C ILE A 97 11.68 7.93 -7.26
N GLU A 98 12.53 8.75 -6.66
CA GLU A 98 12.17 10.09 -6.25
C GLU A 98 12.09 11.02 -7.46
N VAL A 99 10.98 11.76 -7.54
CA VAL A 99 10.76 12.71 -8.64
C VAL A 99 11.87 13.77 -8.70
N GLY A 100 12.44 13.96 -9.87
CA GLY A 100 13.50 14.95 -10.11
C GLY A 100 14.90 14.56 -9.65
N SER A 101 15.07 13.38 -9.02
CA SER A 101 16.37 12.92 -8.53
C SER A 101 17.21 12.15 -9.55
N GLY A 102 16.60 11.69 -10.64
CA GLY A 102 17.19 10.77 -11.62
C GLY A 102 17.29 9.34 -11.09
N THR A 103 18.10 9.11 -10.08
CA THR A 103 18.38 7.77 -9.51
C THR A 103 18.08 7.65 -8.02
N GLY A 104 17.69 8.73 -7.37
CA GLY A 104 17.34 8.73 -5.95
C GLY A 104 16.07 7.93 -5.67
N SER A 105 15.93 7.42 -4.45
CA SER A 105 14.74 6.71 -4.01
C SER A 105 13.99 7.48 -2.91
N SER A 106 12.69 7.28 -2.87
CA SER A 106 11.84 7.76 -1.77
C SER A 106 10.86 6.67 -1.36
N VAL A 107 10.49 6.66 -0.07
CA VAL A 107 9.52 5.72 0.49
C VAL A 107 8.25 6.47 0.86
N LYS A 108 7.11 6.00 0.34
CA LYS A 108 5.81 6.64 0.55
C LYS A 108 4.75 5.62 0.92
N THR A 109 3.72 6.10 1.62
CA THR A 109 2.54 5.31 1.99
C THR A 109 1.28 6.01 1.51
N GLY A 110 0.37 5.26 0.90
CA GLY A 110 -0.93 5.75 0.46
C GLY A 110 -1.52 4.90 -0.66
N THR A 111 -2.80 5.09 -0.91
CA THR A 111 -3.48 4.55 -2.10
C THR A 111 -2.86 5.09 -3.40
N SER A 112 -2.20 6.25 -3.32
CA SER A 112 -1.39 6.81 -4.41
C SER A 112 -0.22 5.92 -4.83
N MET A 113 0.24 5.00 -3.98
CA MET A 113 1.26 3.98 -4.28
C MET A 113 0.62 2.68 -4.75
N SER A 114 -0.56 2.34 -4.25
CA SER A 114 -1.33 1.18 -4.74
C SER A 114 -1.80 1.36 -6.18
N THR A 115 -2.21 2.56 -6.56
CA THR A 115 -2.72 2.86 -7.91
C THR A 115 -1.71 2.56 -9.02
N PRO A 116 -0.47 3.08 -9.01
CA PRO A 116 0.52 2.77 -10.03
C PRO A 116 0.97 1.29 -9.98
N PHE A 117 0.91 0.63 -8.82
CA PHE A 117 1.13 -0.80 -8.74
C PHE A 117 0.10 -1.57 -9.59
N VAL A 118 -1.19 -1.25 -9.44
CA VAL A 118 -2.27 -1.86 -10.25
C VAL A 118 -2.12 -1.51 -11.72
N ALA A 119 -1.72 -0.28 -12.05
CA ALA A 119 -1.44 0.11 -13.44
C ALA A 119 -0.30 -0.71 -14.07
N GLY A 120 0.76 -1.00 -13.31
CA GLY A 120 1.84 -1.88 -13.74
C GLY A 120 1.36 -3.32 -13.97
N VAL A 121 0.49 -3.84 -13.10
CA VAL A 121 -0.13 -5.17 -13.32
C VAL A 121 -0.98 -5.19 -14.57
N ALA A 122 -1.79 -4.16 -14.81
CA ALA A 122 -2.59 -4.04 -16.04
C ALA A 122 -1.69 -4.03 -17.29
N ALA A 123 -0.55 -3.33 -17.26
CA ALA A 123 0.40 -3.34 -18.37
C ALA A 123 1.00 -4.74 -18.63
N LEU A 124 1.30 -5.50 -17.58
CA LEU A 124 1.77 -6.90 -17.73
C LEU A 124 0.70 -7.82 -18.32
N ILE A 125 -0.56 -7.63 -17.93
CA ILE A 125 -1.67 -8.38 -18.50
C ILE A 125 -1.85 -8.03 -19.98
N MET A 126 -1.81 -6.74 -20.33
CA MET A 126 -1.89 -6.30 -21.74
C MET A 126 -0.74 -6.83 -22.60
N GLN A 127 0.45 -6.97 -22.02
CA GLN A 127 1.58 -7.59 -22.72
C GLN A 127 1.34 -9.07 -22.99
N ALA A 128 0.76 -9.79 -22.04
CA ALA A 128 0.47 -11.22 -22.15
C ALA A 128 -0.78 -11.50 -23.01
N HIS A 129 -1.75 -10.59 -22.97
CA HIS A 129 -3.07 -10.69 -23.60
C HIS A 129 -3.43 -9.37 -24.30
N PRO A 130 -2.82 -9.08 -25.47
CA PRO A 130 -3.04 -7.80 -26.17
C PRO A 130 -4.50 -7.58 -26.62
N GLU A 131 -5.27 -8.65 -26.69
CA GLU A 131 -6.69 -8.64 -27.05
C GLU A 131 -7.60 -8.19 -25.90
N TYR A 132 -7.10 -8.04 -24.68
CA TYR A 132 -7.94 -7.68 -23.54
C TYR A 132 -8.19 -6.17 -23.49
N GLY A 133 -9.45 -5.78 -23.64
CA GLY A 133 -9.89 -4.41 -23.41
C GLY A 133 -10.02 -4.06 -21.91
N PRO A 134 -10.33 -2.80 -21.58
CA PRO A 134 -10.35 -2.30 -20.21
C PRO A 134 -11.25 -3.09 -19.25
N ARG A 135 -12.39 -3.59 -19.74
CA ARG A 135 -13.32 -4.42 -18.96
C ARG A 135 -12.71 -5.76 -18.61
N MET A 136 -12.09 -6.42 -19.59
CA MET A 136 -11.43 -7.70 -19.38
C MET A 136 -10.26 -7.57 -18.42
N LEU A 137 -9.43 -6.52 -18.54
CA LEU A 137 -8.36 -6.21 -17.61
C LEU A 137 -8.89 -6.07 -16.18
N LYS A 138 -9.91 -5.28 -15.99
CA LYS A 138 -10.54 -5.11 -14.67
C LYS A 138 -11.09 -6.42 -14.14
N THR A 139 -11.77 -7.18 -14.98
CA THR A 139 -12.39 -8.45 -14.59
C THR A 139 -11.35 -9.47 -14.15
N VAL A 140 -10.27 -9.68 -14.92
CA VAL A 140 -9.25 -10.65 -14.57
C VAL A 140 -8.52 -10.25 -13.29
N ILE A 141 -8.22 -8.96 -13.10
CA ILE A 141 -7.62 -8.46 -11.86
C ILE A 141 -8.51 -8.77 -10.64
N MET A 142 -9.82 -8.55 -10.77
CA MET A 142 -10.77 -8.79 -9.68
C MET A 142 -10.99 -10.28 -9.40
N ASN A 143 -11.11 -11.09 -10.46
CA ASN A 143 -11.40 -12.52 -10.32
C ASN A 143 -10.23 -13.33 -9.77
N THR A 144 -9.01 -12.87 -10.02
CA THR A 144 -7.79 -13.56 -9.59
C THR A 144 -7.18 -13.01 -8.29
N ALA A 145 -7.84 -12.01 -7.70
CA ALA A 145 -7.40 -11.45 -6.43
C ALA A 145 -7.43 -12.49 -5.31
N ASP A 146 -6.54 -12.34 -4.35
CA ASP A 146 -6.53 -13.17 -3.14
C ASP A 146 -7.62 -12.68 -2.18
N HIS A 147 -8.67 -13.46 -2.02
CA HIS A 147 -9.87 -13.10 -1.27
C HIS A 147 -9.73 -13.27 0.25
N HIS A 148 -8.62 -13.81 0.73
CA HIS A 148 -8.45 -14.19 2.13
C HIS A 148 -7.75 -13.15 3.01
N MET A 149 -7.84 -11.87 2.66
CA MET A 149 -7.29 -10.80 3.49
C MET A 149 -8.00 -10.70 4.85
N GLN A 150 -7.22 -10.67 5.92
CA GLN A 150 -7.71 -10.64 7.29
C GLN A 150 -7.06 -9.50 8.10
N ASP A 151 -7.77 -9.04 9.11
CA ASP A 151 -7.22 -8.09 10.07
C ASP A 151 -6.26 -8.78 11.08
N ALA A 152 -5.73 -8.00 12.03
CA ALA A 152 -4.80 -8.49 13.05
C ALA A 152 -5.40 -9.54 14.00
N TRP A 153 -6.72 -9.67 14.02
CA TRP A 153 -7.45 -10.64 14.85
C TRP A 153 -7.97 -11.85 14.08
N GLY A 154 -7.65 -11.91 12.76
CA GLY A 154 -8.10 -13.01 11.90
C GLY A 154 -9.49 -12.83 11.31
N ASN A 155 -10.13 -11.67 11.48
CA ASN A 155 -11.43 -11.41 10.87
C ASN A 155 -11.25 -11.01 9.40
N PRO A 156 -12.09 -11.53 8.49
CA PRO A 156 -12.03 -11.14 7.09
C PRO A 156 -12.40 -9.65 6.92
N TYR A 157 -11.70 -8.96 6.04
CA TYR A 157 -12.08 -7.60 5.70
C TYR A 157 -13.37 -7.57 4.89
N ALA A 158 -14.17 -6.54 5.13
CA ALA A 158 -15.36 -6.28 4.34
C ALA A 158 -15.00 -5.78 2.92
N VAL A 159 -15.87 -6.07 1.95
CA VAL A 159 -15.68 -5.73 0.53
C VAL A 159 -15.51 -4.23 0.30
N ASP A 160 -16.17 -3.39 1.10
CA ASP A 160 -16.05 -1.93 1.05
C ASP A 160 -14.65 -1.43 1.45
N ARG A 161 -13.78 -2.30 1.93
CA ARG A 161 -12.43 -1.96 2.36
C ARG A 161 -11.33 -2.52 1.45
N VAL A 162 -11.51 -3.71 0.91
CA VAL A 162 -10.49 -4.42 0.14
C VAL A 162 -10.96 -4.88 -1.24
N GLY A 163 -12.20 -4.56 -1.61
CA GLY A 163 -12.79 -5.05 -2.86
C GLY A 163 -12.86 -6.56 -2.89
N THR A 164 -12.44 -7.16 -4.01
CA THR A 164 -12.35 -8.61 -4.15
C THR A 164 -11.13 -9.21 -3.44
N GLY A 165 -10.26 -8.39 -2.85
CA GLY A 165 -9.09 -8.83 -2.13
C GLY A 165 -7.79 -8.25 -2.66
N ARG A 166 -6.66 -8.82 -2.24
CA ARG A 166 -5.33 -8.38 -2.68
C ARG A 166 -5.05 -8.84 -4.10
N ILE A 167 -4.57 -7.92 -4.93
CA ILE A 167 -4.15 -8.21 -6.30
C ILE A 167 -3.10 -9.33 -6.36
N ASN A 168 -3.31 -10.29 -7.26
CA ASN A 168 -2.40 -11.39 -7.54
C ASN A 168 -1.91 -11.29 -8.99
N THR A 169 -0.77 -10.65 -9.19
CA THR A 169 -0.20 -10.40 -10.51
C THR A 169 0.03 -11.68 -11.30
N ARG A 170 0.55 -12.73 -10.66
CA ARG A 170 0.84 -13.99 -11.34
C ARG A 170 -0.43 -14.65 -11.85
N ALA A 171 -1.44 -14.73 -11.00
CA ALA A 171 -2.72 -15.31 -11.40
C ALA A 171 -3.39 -14.46 -12.50
N ALA A 172 -3.39 -13.12 -12.35
CA ALA A 172 -3.99 -12.21 -13.32
C ALA A 172 -3.35 -12.30 -14.72
N VAL A 173 -2.04 -12.53 -14.81
CA VAL A 173 -1.34 -12.70 -16.09
C VAL A 173 -1.55 -14.09 -16.70
N SER A 174 -1.73 -15.12 -15.86
CA SER A 174 -1.76 -16.52 -16.32
C SER A 174 -3.18 -17.08 -16.49
N ASP A 175 -4.17 -16.47 -15.85
CA ASP A 175 -5.55 -16.97 -15.86
C ASP A 175 -6.25 -16.64 -17.19
N ARG A 176 -7.03 -17.59 -17.67
CA ARG A 176 -7.83 -17.47 -18.90
C ARG A 176 -9.33 -17.61 -18.64
N VAL A 177 -9.72 -17.74 -17.37
CA VAL A 177 -11.13 -17.86 -16.99
C VAL A 177 -11.61 -16.54 -16.42
N MET A 178 -12.68 -16.01 -17.00
CA MET A 178 -13.29 -14.77 -16.56
C MET A 178 -14.75 -14.99 -16.22
N LEU A 179 -15.16 -14.49 -15.05
CA LEU A 179 -16.54 -14.53 -14.61
C LEU A 179 -17.14 -13.12 -14.73
N PHE A 180 -18.20 -13.01 -15.51
CA PHE A 180 -18.93 -11.78 -15.74
C PHE A 180 -20.35 -11.87 -15.22
N ASN A 181 -20.93 -10.74 -14.88
CA ASN A 181 -22.36 -10.66 -14.68
C ASN A 181 -23.07 -10.78 -16.03
N ALA A 182 -23.84 -11.84 -16.23
CA ALA A 182 -24.54 -12.14 -17.49
C ALA A 182 -25.72 -11.20 -17.81
N ALA A 183 -26.05 -10.24 -16.93
CA ALA A 183 -27.17 -9.32 -17.14
C ALA A 183 -27.05 -8.45 -18.40
N ARG A 184 -25.82 -8.30 -18.94
CA ARG A 184 -25.53 -7.55 -20.18
C ARG A 184 -24.34 -8.18 -20.92
N PRO A 185 -24.50 -9.36 -21.52
CA PRO A 185 -23.41 -10.05 -22.20
C PRO A 185 -22.82 -9.24 -23.37
N GLU A 186 -23.62 -8.40 -24.04
CA GLU A 186 -23.17 -7.50 -25.10
C GLU A 186 -22.18 -6.42 -24.64
N GLN A 187 -22.09 -6.17 -23.34
CA GLN A 187 -21.12 -5.22 -22.78
C GLN A 187 -19.79 -5.86 -22.43
N VAL A 188 -19.63 -7.15 -22.65
CA VAL A 188 -18.41 -7.91 -22.32
C VAL A 188 -17.45 -7.92 -23.51
N SER A 189 -17.94 -7.81 -24.74
CA SER A 189 -17.09 -7.67 -25.92
C SER A 189 -16.58 -6.23 -26.03
N ASP A 190 -15.29 -6.03 -25.85
CA ASP A 190 -14.60 -4.77 -26.07
C ASP A 190 -14.14 -4.62 -27.54
N THR A 191 -14.92 -5.15 -28.50
CA THR A 191 -14.68 -4.98 -29.95
C THR A 191 -15.17 -3.63 -30.44
#